data_011ab5dd0b273dbc2cde00cadd50154d
#
_entry.id   011ab5dd0b273dbc2cde00cadd50154d
#
_cell.length_a   1.000
_cell.length_b   1.000
_cell.length_c   1.000
_cell.angle_alpha   90.00
_cell.angle_beta   90.00
_cell.angle_gamma   90.00
#
_symmetry.space_group_name_H-M   'P 1'
#
loop_
_entity.id
_entity.type
_entity.pdbx_description
1 polymer ?
#
loop_
_entity_poly.entity_id
_entity_poly.type
_entity_poly.pdbx_seq_one_letter_code
_entity_poly.pdbx_strand_id
1 'polypeptide(L)'
;FLKLAAPEVEVAQAKDFAEALSVVDGEGNVDLTILDLNMPGMNGLSGLTVMRQKHPEIPVVILSGSVKRSDVLNALEHGASGYLPKTLSGKSLINALRLILSGEKYIPSALLEDDGAQIRPGEIDLDGLAPDNPLRQLTNREREVLGLLTKGLSNKEIAKQLTVREITVKVHLTGIFKKLGAANRTQAVKIAMQLGWEA
;
A
#
# COMPACT_ATOMS: atom_id res chain seq x y z
N PHE A 1 13.21 18.85 -5.62
CA PHE A 1 13.61 17.73 -4.75
C PHE A 1 13.89 16.46 -5.56
N LEU A 2 12.96 16.00 -6.43
CA LEU A 2 13.14 14.78 -7.26
C LEU A 2 14.43 14.84 -8.10
N LYS A 3 14.68 15.96 -8.79
CA LYS A 3 15.91 16.16 -9.59
C LYS A 3 17.21 16.05 -8.78
N LEU A 4 17.17 16.40 -7.48
CA LEU A 4 18.33 16.31 -6.57
C LEU A 4 18.53 14.89 -6.03
N ALA A 5 17.45 14.17 -5.81
CA ALA A 5 17.46 12.85 -5.17
C ALA A 5 17.58 11.68 -6.16
N ALA A 6 17.24 11.92 -7.44
CA ALA A 6 17.34 10.97 -8.55
C ALA A 6 17.73 11.75 -9.81
N PRO A 7 19.03 12.06 -10.00
CA PRO A 7 19.50 12.88 -11.12
C PRO A 7 19.30 12.22 -12.48
N GLU A 8 19.09 10.92 -12.50
CA GLU A 8 18.77 10.14 -13.70
C GLU A 8 17.34 10.31 -14.21
N VAL A 9 16.47 10.99 -13.42
CA VAL A 9 15.04 11.17 -13.75
C VAL A 9 14.82 12.53 -14.39
N GLU A 10 14.25 12.55 -15.58
CA GLU A 10 13.68 13.75 -16.18
C GLU A 10 12.35 14.09 -15.50
N VAL A 11 12.17 15.36 -15.16
CA VAL A 11 10.95 15.83 -14.49
C VAL A 11 10.37 17.00 -15.26
N ALA A 12 9.23 16.77 -15.89
CA ALA A 12 8.36 17.82 -16.39
C ALA A 12 7.44 18.32 -15.25
N GLN A 13 7.13 19.62 -15.27
CA GLN A 13 6.27 20.24 -14.23
C GLN A 13 5.09 20.92 -14.92
N ALA A 14 3.93 20.82 -14.28
CA ALA A 14 2.69 21.44 -14.71
C ALA A 14 2.09 22.22 -13.53
N LYS A 15 1.57 23.40 -13.78
CA LYS A 15 0.93 24.27 -12.77
C LYS A 15 -0.51 23.90 -12.49
N ASP A 16 -1.19 23.25 -13.45
CA ASP A 16 -2.58 22.83 -13.35
C ASP A 16 -2.80 21.51 -14.12
N PHE A 17 -3.98 20.94 -13.97
CA PHE A 17 -4.31 19.66 -14.59
C PHE A 17 -4.33 19.71 -16.12
N ALA A 18 -4.76 20.83 -16.73
CA ALA A 18 -4.81 20.97 -18.18
C ALA A 18 -3.39 20.95 -18.77
N GLU A 19 -2.45 21.67 -18.14
CA GLU A 19 -1.04 21.65 -18.53
C GLU A 19 -0.43 20.25 -18.31
N ALA A 20 -0.73 19.58 -17.18
CA ALA A 20 -0.28 18.22 -16.91
C ALA A 20 -0.73 17.25 -18.02
N LEU A 21 -1.99 17.35 -18.44
CA LEU A 21 -2.53 16.54 -19.52
C LEU A 21 -1.84 16.87 -20.86
N SER A 22 -1.62 18.14 -21.15
CA SER A 22 -0.90 18.56 -22.36
C SER A 22 0.54 18.05 -22.42
N VAL A 23 1.25 18.03 -21.29
CA VAL A 23 2.60 17.46 -21.20
C VAL A 23 2.56 15.96 -21.51
N VAL A 24 1.62 15.23 -20.93
CA VAL A 24 1.49 13.78 -21.18
C VAL A 24 1.05 13.49 -22.60
N ASP A 25 0.14 14.30 -23.17
CA ASP A 25 -0.31 14.17 -24.59
C ASP A 25 0.82 14.48 -25.59
N GLY A 26 1.77 15.36 -25.23
CA GLY A 26 2.82 15.86 -26.14
C GLY A 26 4.18 15.20 -26.02
N GLU A 27 4.56 14.79 -24.82
CA GLU A 27 5.84 14.11 -24.56
C GLU A 27 5.65 12.60 -24.62
N GLY A 28 6.10 11.97 -25.70
CA GLY A 28 5.86 10.56 -25.98
C GLY A 28 6.48 9.53 -25.03
N ASN A 29 7.09 9.93 -23.91
CA ASN A 29 7.80 9.03 -22.97
C ASN A 29 7.61 9.46 -21.51
N VAL A 30 6.36 9.55 -21.04
CA VAL A 30 6.08 9.74 -19.62
C VAL A 30 5.92 8.38 -18.95
N ASP A 31 6.87 8.00 -18.09
CA ASP A 31 6.84 6.71 -17.38
C ASP A 31 5.92 6.71 -16.18
N LEU A 32 5.64 7.89 -15.59
CA LEU A 32 4.80 8.04 -14.40
C LEU A 32 4.29 9.47 -14.25
N THR A 33 3.06 9.64 -13.84
CA THR A 33 2.46 10.94 -13.54
C THR A 33 2.15 11.08 -12.07
N ILE A 34 2.52 12.21 -11.44
CA ILE A 34 2.17 12.55 -10.06
C ILE A 34 1.19 13.73 -10.10
N LEU A 35 -0.01 13.53 -9.55
CA LEU A 35 -1.07 14.54 -9.50
C LEU A 35 -1.33 14.98 -8.05
N ASP A 36 -1.27 16.27 -7.80
CA ASP A 36 -1.75 16.85 -6.54
C ASP A 36 -3.27 16.96 -6.55
N LEU A 37 -3.95 16.38 -5.57
CA LEU A 37 -5.42 16.52 -5.46
C LEU A 37 -5.90 17.97 -5.38
N ASN A 38 -5.08 18.87 -4.89
CA ASN A 38 -5.42 20.28 -4.72
C ASN A 38 -4.94 21.16 -5.88
N MET A 39 -4.37 20.59 -6.95
CA MET A 39 -3.96 21.38 -8.10
C MET A 39 -5.18 21.94 -8.85
N PRO A 40 -5.09 23.16 -9.44
CA PRO A 40 -6.19 23.70 -10.25
C PRO A 40 -6.62 22.76 -11.36
N GLY A 41 -7.93 22.66 -11.59
CA GLY A 41 -8.49 21.80 -12.65
C GLY A 41 -8.59 20.32 -12.33
N MET A 42 -8.05 19.87 -11.20
CA MET A 42 -8.11 18.43 -10.79
C MET A 42 -9.53 17.99 -10.41
N ASN A 43 -10.32 18.89 -9.79
CA ASN A 43 -11.71 18.63 -9.37
C ASN A 43 -11.85 17.31 -8.59
N GLY A 44 -11.08 17.16 -7.51
CA GLY A 44 -11.00 15.94 -6.72
C GLY A 44 -10.37 14.78 -7.52
N LEU A 45 -11.06 13.67 -7.66
CA LEU A 45 -10.55 12.50 -8.40
C LEU A 45 -10.95 12.48 -9.89
N SER A 46 -11.69 13.49 -10.37
CA SER A 46 -12.10 13.55 -11.78
C SER A 46 -10.90 13.64 -12.71
N GLY A 47 -9.88 14.42 -12.36
CA GLY A 47 -8.63 14.50 -13.12
C GLY A 47 -7.90 13.16 -13.20
N LEU A 48 -7.85 12.40 -12.10
CA LEU A 48 -7.29 11.04 -12.11
C LEU A 48 -8.04 10.14 -13.09
N THR A 49 -9.38 10.17 -13.07
CA THR A 49 -10.20 9.37 -13.98
C THR A 49 -9.93 9.74 -15.45
N VAL A 50 -9.87 11.02 -15.77
CA VAL A 50 -9.56 11.51 -17.13
C VAL A 50 -8.16 11.05 -17.57
N MET A 51 -7.15 11.22 -16.71
CA MET A 51 -5.77 10.80 -17.01
C MET A 51 -5.71 9.29 -17.28
N ARG A 52 -6.34 8.48 -16.44
CA ARG A 52 -6.39 7.02 -16.60
C ARG A 52 -7.15 6.54 -17.82
N GLN A 53 -8.19 7.27 -18.25
CA GLN A 53 -8.94 6.96 -19.48
C GLN A 53 -8.14 7.27 -20.73
N LYS A 54 -7.41 8.39 -20.74
CA LYS A 54 -6.61 8.80 -21.90
C LYS A 54 -5.28 8.03 -22.01
N HIS A 55 -4.65 7.76 -20.88
CA HIS A 55 -3.32 7.13 -20.80
C HIS A 55 -3.36 5.93 -19.83
N PRO A 56 -4.03 4.84 -20.22
CA PRO A 56 -4.19 3.66 -19.34
C PRO A 56 -2.87 2.96 -19.02
N GLU A 57 -1.85 3.12 -19.86
CA GLU A 57 -0.50 2.54 -19.71
C GLU A 57 0.35 3.28 -18.67
N ILE A 58 0.13 4.61 -18.49
CA ILE A 58 0.93 5.43 -17.61
C ILE A 58 0.43 5.29 -16.17
N PRO A 59 1.25 4.83 -15.22
CA PRO A 59 0.87 4.82 -13.81
C PRO A 59 0.65 6.23 -13.27
N VAL A 60 -0.48 6.44 -12.61
CA VAL A 60 -0.85 7.73 -12.01
C VAL A 60 -0.80 7.62 -10.51
N VAL A 61 -0.08 8.54 -9.89
CA VAL A 61 0.13 8.63 -8.44
C VAL A 61 -0.54 9.89 -7.91
N ILE A 62 -1.29 9.76 -6.83
CA ILE A 62 -1.87 10.89 -6.13
C ILE A 62 -0.92 11.37 -5.04
N LEU A 63 -0.65 12.67 -5.01
CA LEU A 63 0.08 13.37 -3.95
C LEU A 63 -0.93 14.20 -3.14
N SER A 64 -1.01 13.99 -1.82
CA SER A 64 -2.01 14.67 -0.99
C SER A 64 -1.49 15.03 0.41
N GLY A 65 -2.04 16.11 0.98
CA GLY A 65 -1.84 16.46 2.39
C GLY A 65 -2.74 15.65 3.34
N SER A 66 -3.79 15.01 2.81
CA SER A 66 -4.70 14.14 3.57
C SER A 66 -4.26 12.68 3.44
N VAL A 67 -4.35 11.93 4.53
CA VAL A 67 -4.13 10.47 4.56
C VAL A 67 -5.35 9.73 5.10
N LYS A 68 -6.54 10.32 4.96
CA LYS A 68 -7.77 9.64 5.35
C LYS A 68 -7.97 8.39 4.51
N ARG A 69 -8.35 7.31 5.16
CA ARG A 69 -8.57 6.00 4.52
C ARG A 69 -9.55 6.08 3.33
N SER A 70 -10.66 6.81 3.49
CA SER A 70 -11.64 7.03 2.43
C SER A 70 -11.01 7.63 1.17
N ASP A 71 -10.14 8.63 1.33
CA ASP A 71 -9.54 9.34 0.21
C ASP A 71 -8.58 8.43 -0.57
N VAL A 72 -7.83 7.60 0.16
CA VAL A 72 -6.89 6.67 -0.46
C VAL A 72 -7.63 5.52 -1.15
N LEU A 73 -8.64 4.93 -0.52
CA LEU A 73 -9.45 3.87 -1.14
C LEU A 73 -10.13 4.38 -2.40
N ASN A 74 -10.76 5.55 -2.32
CA ASN A 74 -11.39 6.18 -3.48
C ASN A 74 -10.38 6.43 -4.62
N ALA A 75 -9.18 6.92 -4.32
CA ALA A 75 -8.16 7.11 -5.35
C ALA A 75 -7.75 5.79 -6.02
N LEU A 76 -7.57 4.72 -5.24
CA LEU A 76 -7.24 3.39 -5.77
C LEU A 76 -8.37 2.79 -6.61
N GLU A 77 -9.62 2.99 -6.23
CA GLU A 77 -10.80 2.58 -7.00
C GLU A 77 -10.90 3.32 -8.33
N HIS A 78 -10.51 4.60 -8.36
CA HIS A 78 -10.43 5.41 -9.59
C HIS A 78 -9.16 5.13 -10.41
N GLY A 79 -8.37 4.12 -10.05
CA GLY A 79 -7.26 3.63 -10.85
C GLY A 79 -5.90 4.25 -10.52
N ALA A 80 -5.73 4.91 -9.36
CA ALA A 80 -4.40 5.32 -8.90
C ALA A 80 -3.47 4.12 -8.73
N SER A 81 -2.23 4.25 -9.17
CA SER A 81 -1.15 3.28 -8.94
C SER A 81 -0.51 3.45 -7.56
N GLY A 82 -0.71 4.60 -6.94
CA GLY A 82 -0.27 4.87 -5.58
C GLY A 82 -0.85 6.14 -5.01
N TYR A 83 -0.76 6.25 -3.69
CA TYR A 83 -1.16 7.44 -2.94
C TYR A 83 -0.01 7.85 -2.02
N LEU A 84 0.51 9.05 -2.19
CA LEU A 84 1.68 9.56 -1.50
C LEU A 84 1.29 10.73 -0.60
N PRO A 85 1.50 10.64 0.72
CA PRO A 85 1.41 11.79 1.61
C PRO A 85 2.48 12.84 1.27
N LYS A 86 2.11 14.12 1.30
CA LYS A 86 3.07 15.24 1.14
C LYS A 86 4.11 15.30 2.27
N THR A 87 3.88 14.57 3.36
CA THR A 87 4.78 14.47 4.52
C THR A 87 5.86 13.40 4.35
N LEU A 88 5.84 12.62 3.25
CA LEU A 88 6.87 11.61 2.99
C LEU A 88 8.27 12.24 2.90
N SER A 89 9.24 11.56 3.53
CA SER A 89 10.64 11.91 3.33
C SER A 89 11.03 11.66 1.87
N GLY A 90 12.01 12.41 1.38
CA GLY A 90 12.44 12.24 0.00
C GLY A 90 12.93 10.85 -0.33
N LYS A 91 13.63 10.18 0.58
CA LYS A 91 14.07 8.79 0.41
C LYS A 91 12.87 7.85 0.28
N SER A 92 11.85 8.04 1.11
CA SER A 92 10.61 7.24 1.05
C SER A 92 9.83 7.49 -0.23
N LEU A 93 9.80 8.74 -0.70
CA LEU A 93 9.18 9.11 -1.97
C LEU A 93 9.84 8.37 -3.14
N ILE A 94 11.17 8.42 -3.27
CA ILE A 94 11.90 7.71 -4.33
C ILE A 94 11.63 6.20 -4.30
N ASN A 95 11.66 5.60 -3.11
CA ASN A 95 11.37 4.16 -2.97
C ASN A 95 9.94 3.82 -3.39
N ALA A 96 8.96 4.65 -3.03
CA ALA A 96 7.57 4.48 -3.43
C ALA A 96 7.40 4.60 -4.97
N LEU A 97 8.06 5.57 -5.60
CA LEU A 97 8.01 5.73 -7.06
C LEU A 97 8.66 4.55 -7.79
N ARG A 98 9.80 4.04 -7.31
CA ARG A 98 10.43 2.84 -7.88
C ARG A 98 9.53 1.61 -7.78
N LEU A 99 8.85 1.45 -6.64
CA LEU A 99 7.88 0.37 -6.44
C LEU A 99 6.72 0.47 -7.46
N ILE A 100 6.22 1.69 -7.69
CA ILE A 100 5.13 1.91 -8.65
C ILE A 100 5.59 1.66 -10.09
N LEU A 101 6.80 2.08 -10.44
CA LEU A 101 7.39 1.83 -11.76
C LEU A 101 7.65 0.33 -12.01
N SER A 102 7.85 -0.48 -10.95
CA SER A 102 7.89 -1.95 -11.09
C SER A 102 6.52 -2.61 -11.25
N GLY A 103 5.44 -1.81 -11.33
CA GLY A 103 4.08 -2.29 -11.53
C GLY A 103 3.32 -2.61 -10.23
N GLU A 104 3.92 -2.31 -9.08
CA GLU A 104 3.26 -2.50 -7.79
C GLU A 104 2.47 -1.27 -7.35
N LYS A 105 1.51 -1.43 -6.43
CA LYS A 105 0.77 -0.30 -5.86
C LYS A 105 1.39 0.14 -4.54
N TYR A 106 1.56 1.46 -4.38
CA TYR A 106 1.98 2.03 -3.11
C TYR A 106 0.78 2.58 -2.33
N ILE A 107 0.66 2.13 -1.07
CA ILE A 107 -0.35 2.59 -0.11
C ILE A 107 0.38 3.05 1.15
N PRO A 108 0.06 4.24 1.70
CA PRO A 108 0.68 4.72 2.95
C PRO A 108 0.46 3.74 4.11
N SER A 109 1.51 3.46 4.88
CA SER A 109 1.43 2.61 6.08
C SER A 109 0.48 3.15 7.15
N ALA A 110 0.30 4.46 7.23
CA ALA A 110 -0.67 5.08 8.14
C ALA A 110 -2.12 4.59 7.95
N LEU A 111 -2.46 4.04 6.78
CA LEU A 111 -3.75 3.39 6.56
C LEU A 111 -3.84 1.99 7.15
N LEU A 112 -2.72 1.42 7.52
CA LEU A 112 -2.65 0.11 8.17
C LEU A 112 -2.81 0.25 9.69
N GLU A 113 -2.72 1.48 10.21
CA GLU A 113 -2.72 1.78 11.63
C GLU A 113 -4.09 2.27 12.17
N ASP A 114 -5.02 2.67 11.28
CA ASP A 114 -6.29 3.25 11.68
C ASP A 114 -7.48 2.43 11.17
N ASP A 115 -7.82 1.37 11.88
CA ASP A 115 -9.12 0.74 11.76
C ASP A 115 -9.72 0.33 13.11
N GLY A 116 -10.45 1.27 13.67
CA GLY A 116 -11.55 0.97 14.59
C GLY A 116 -12.77 0.38 13.88
N ALA A 117 -12.64 -0.31 12.76
CA ALA A 117 -13.70 -1.05 12.09
C ALA A 117 -13.50 -2.55 12.30
N GLN A 118 -14.27 -3.06 13.21
CA GLN A 118 -14.50 -4.43 13.61
C GLN A 118 -14.55 -5.41 12.42
N ILE A 119 -13.43 -6.04 12.10
CA ILE A 119 -13.42 -7.44 11.69
C ILE A 119 -12.45 -8.10 12.67
N ARG A 120 -13.05 -8.73 13.66
CA ARG A 120 -12.37 -9.53 14.67
C ARG A 120 -12.09 -10.95 14.12
N PRO A 121 -10.89 -11.24 13.64
CA PRO A 121 -10.39 -12.59 13.64
C PRO A 121 -9.30 -12.67 14.72
N GLY A 122 -9.62 -13.35 15.81
CA GLY A 122 -8.67 -13.65 16.88
C GLY A 122 -8.17 -12.39 17.62
N GLU A 123 -8.99 -11.88 18.56
CA GLU A 123 -8.47 -10.96 19.59
C GLU A 123 -7.43 -11.72 20.41
N ILE A 124 -6.16 -11.46 20.11
CA ILE A 124 -5.14 -11.77 21.10
C ILE A 124 -5.17 -10.63 22.09
N ASP A 125 -5.42 -10.97 23.34
CA ASP A 125 -5.12 -10.07 24.45
C ASP A 125 -3.59 -9.85 24.48
N LEU A 126 -3.15 -8.79 23.79
CA LEU A 126 -1.73 -8.43 23.76
C LEU A 126 -1.24 -8.01 25.15
N ASP A 127 -2.13 -7.57 26.02
CA ASP A 127 -1.80 -7.14 27.38
C ASP A 127 -1.44 -8.33 28.26
N GLY A 128 -1.96 -9.52 27.96
CA GLY A 128 -1.58 -10.78 28.62
C GLY A 128 -0.28 -11.43 28.11
N LEU A 129 0.27 -10.97 26.96
CA LEU A 129 1.50 -11.54 26.40
C LEU A 129 2.75 -10.90 27.03
N ALA A 130 3.80 -11.69 27.23
CA ALA A 130 5.11 -11.21 27.66
C ALA A 130 5.63 -10.08 26.76
N PRO A 131 6.36 -9.07 27.28
CA PRO A 131 6.83 -7.92 26.52
C PRO A 131 7.70 -8.27 25.31
N ASP A 132 8.40 -9.39 25.37
CA ASP A 132 9.30 -9.93 24.34
C ASP A 132 8.62 -10.93 23.39
N ASN A 133 7.30 -11.16 23.54
CA ASN A 133 6.57 -12.11 22.70
C ASN A 133 6.59 -11.67 21.24
N PRO A 134 7.08 -12.51 20.29
CA PRO A 134 7.16 -12.19 18.88
C PRO A 134 5.83 -11.80 18.22
N LEU A 135 4.69 -12.24 18.77
CA LEU A 135 3.35 -11.86 18.26
C LEU A 135 3.08 -10.36 18.40
N ARG A 136 3.71 -9.67 19.35
CA ARG A 136 3.62 -8.21 19.48
C ARG A 136 4.27 -7.45 18.31
N GLN A 137 5.22 -8.08 17.63
CA GLN A 137 5.92 -7.47 16.47
C GLN A 137 5.11 -7.57 15.18
N LEU A 138 4.03 -8.35 15.16
CA LEU A 138 3.18 -8.47 14.00
C LEU A 138 2.35 -7.20 13.81
N THR A 139 2.31 -6.70 12.58
CA THR A 139 1.36 -5.64 12.19
C THR A 139 -0.07 -6.16 12.22
N ASN A 140 -1.05 -5.27 12.27
CA ASN A 140 -2.47 -5.67 12.25
C ASN A 140 -2.78 -6.56 11.05
N ARG A 141 -2.22 -6.23 9.87
CA ARG A 141 -2.43 -7.02 8.65
C ARG A 141 -1.78 -8.40 8.72
N GLU A 142 -0.60 -8.51 9.30
CA GLU A 142 0.05 -9.80 9.52
C GLU A 142 -0.73 -10.65 10.53
N ARG A 143 -1.36 -10.05 11.53
CA ARG A 143 -2.26 -10.76 12.47
C ARG A 143 -3.50 -11.28 11.76
N GLU A 144 -4.15 -10.49 10.91
CA GLU A 144 -5.28 -10.95 10.11
C GLU A 144 -4.90 -12.13 9.21
N VAL A 145 -3.77 -12.02 8.51
CA VAL A 145 -3.26 -13.11 7.67
C VAL A 145 -2.93 -14.34 8.52
N LEU A 146 -2.30 -14.18 9.69
CA LEU A 146 -1.97 -15.27 10.60
C LEU A 146 -3.24 -15.94 11.14
N GLY A 147 -4.27 -15.18 11.52
CA GLY A 147 -5.56 -15.73 11.98
C GLY A 147 -6.27 -16.58 10.92
N LEU A 148 -6.19 -16.19 9.65
CA LEU A 148 -6.73 -17.00 8.56
C LEU A 148 -5.83 -18.20 8.21
N LEU A 149 -4.52 -18.03 8.39
CA LEU A 149 -3.54 -19.09 8.23
C LEU A 149 -3.77 -20.22 9.26
N THR A 150 -4.02 -19.87 10.52
CA THR A 150 -4.29 -20.82 11.61
C THR A 150 -5.61 -21.58 11.40
N LYS A 151 -6.59 -20.97 10.74
CA LYS A 151 -7.83 -21.62 10.30
C LYS A 151 -7.65 -22.55 9.08
N GLY A 152 -6.42 -22.68 8.58
CA GLY A 152 -6.09 -23.62 7.49
C GLY A 152 -6.35 -23.08 6.08
N LEU A 153 -6.73 -21.81 5.90
CA LEU A 153 -7.04 -21.22 4.59
C LEU A 153 -5.81 -21.15 3.70
N SER A 154 -5.94 -21.50 2.43
CA SER A 154 -4.90 -21.31 1.40
C SER A 154 -4.64 -19.82 1.13
N ASN A 155 -3.50 -19.47 0.51
CA ASN A 155 -3.20 -18.10 0.15
C ASN A 155 -4.27 -17.47 -0.75
N LYS A 156 -4.87 -18.25 -1.64
CA LYS A 156 -5.95 -17.83 -2.53
C LYS A 156 -7.23 -17.48 -1.75
N GLU A 157 -7.58 -18.29 -0.75
CA GLU A 157 -8.74 -18.06 0.11
C GLU A 157 -8.52 -16.86 1.02
N ILE A 158 -7.32 -16.73 1.62
CA ILE A 158 -6.91 -15.56 2.40
C ILE A 158 -6.99 -14.30 1.53
N ALA A 159 -6.45 -14.35 0.32
CA ALA A 159 -6.49 -13.23 -0.62
C ALA A 159 -7.92 -12.80 -0.94
N LYS A 160 -8.81 -13.78 -1.19
CA LYS A 160 -10.24 -13.51 -1.44
C LYS A 160 -10.92 -12.88 -0.22
N GLN A 161 -10.68 -13.43 0.99
CA GLN A 161 -11.32 -12.95 2.21
C GLN A 161 -10.86 -11.55 2.61
N LEU A 162 -9.58 -11.26 2.40
CA LEU A 162 -8.98 -9.96 2.70
C LEU A 162 -9.06 -8.96 1.53
N THR A 163 -9.68 -9.33 0.42
CA THR A 163 -9.83 -8.51 -0.80
C THR A 163 -8.48 -7.97 -1.32
N VAL A 164 -7.46 -8.85 -1.34
CA VAL A 164 -6.11 -8.55 -1.83
C VAL A 164 -5.67 -9.58 -2.88
N ARG A 165 -4.53 -9.34 -3.53
CA ARG A 165 -3.92 -10.34 -4.43
C ARG A 165 -3.19 -11.43 -3.64
N GLU A 166 -3.11 -12.63 -4.19
CA GLU A 166 -2.38 -13.74 -3.56
C GLU A 166 -0.90 -13.41 -3.32
N ILE A 167 -0.28 -12.62 -4.21
CA ILE A 167 1.10 -12.17 -4.04
C ILE A 167 1.26 -11.30 -2.78
N THR A 168 0.27 -10.46 -2.45
CA THR A 168 0.27 -9.64 -1.23
C THR A 168 0.22 -10.51 0.02
N VAL A 169 -0.57 -11.60 -0.02
CA VAL A 169 -0.60 -12.59 1.08
C VAL A 169 0.77 -13.24 1.25
N LYS A 170 1.45 -13.61 0.15
CA LYS A 170 2.81 -14.18 0.20
C LYS A 170 3.82 -13.22 0.86
N VAL A 171 3.72 -11.93 0.56
CA VAL A 171 4.58 -10.90 1.19
C VAL A 171 4.34 -10.85 2.70
N HIS A 172 3.07 -10.81 3.14
CA HIS A 172 2.75 -10.82 4.58
C HIS A 172 3.23 -12.10 5.26
N LEU A 173 3.06 -13.26 4.62
CA LEU A 173 3.56 -14.54 5.15
C LEU A 173 5.08 -14.55 5.32
N THR A 174 5.82 -13.96 4.39
CA THR A 174 7.28 -13.81 4.52
C THR A 174 7.64 -12.96 5.74
N GLY A 175 6.92 -11.86 5.97
CA GLY A 175 7.08 -11.01 7.16
C GLY A 175 6.77 -11.77 8.46
N ILE A 176 5.65 -12.48 8.50
CA ILE A 176 5.24 -13.32 9.63
C ILE A 176 6.28 -14.38 9.94
N PHE A 177 6.74 -15.14 8.93
CA PHE A 177 7.73 -16.19 9.12
C PHE A 177 9.04 -15.64 9.69
N LYS A 178 9.50 -14.50 9.19
CA LYS A 178 10.70 -13.82 9.69
C LYS A 178 10.55 -13.41 11.15
N LYS A 179 9.42 -12.80 11.53
CA LYS A 179 9.15 -12.30 12.90
C LYS A 179 8.96 -13.43 13.90
N LEU A 180 8.34 -14.54 13.47
CA LEU A 180 8.14 -15.72 14.30
C LEU A 180 9.33 -16.68 14.29
N GLY A 181 10.35 -16.48 13.46
CA GLY A 181 11.47 -17.42 13.30
C GLY A 181 11.04 -18.74 12.66
N ALA A 182 9.98 -18.74 11.84
CA ALA A 182 9.44 -19.93 11.20
C ALA A 182 10.03 -20.15 9.80
N ALA A 183 10.40 -21.38 9.47
CA ALA A 183 10.93 -21.71 8.15
C ALA A 183 9.83 -22.01 7.12
N ASN A 184 8.61 -22.32 7.56
CA ASN A 184 7.49 -22.65 6.68
C ASN A 184 6.14 -22.40 7.37
N ARG A 185 5.04 -22.55 6.59
CA ARG A 185 3.66 -22.35 7.03
C ARG A 185 3.29 -23.16 8.27
N THR A 186 3.57 -24.46 8.26
CA THR A 186 3.22 -25.38 9.35
C THR A 186 3.93 -24.99 10.65
N GLN A 187 5.20 -24.61 10.54
CA GLN A 187 5.99 -24.15 11.66
C GLN A 187 5.48 -22.81 12.20
N ALA A 188 5.08 -21.87 11.32
CA ALA A 188 4.51 -20.59 11.73
C ALA A 188 3.22 -20.78 12.55
N VAL A 189 2.31 -21.65 12.09
CA VAL A 189 1.09 -21.99 12.83
C VAL A 189 1.43 -22.61 14.19
N LYS A 190 2.35 -23.58 14.23
CA LYS A 190 2.76 -24.23 15.48
C LYS A 190 3.35 -23.23 16.48
N ILE A 191 4.26 -22.36 16.03
CA ILE A 191 4.89 -21.34 16.88
C ILE A 191 3.84 -20.35 17.36
N ALA A 192 2.93 -19.88 16.49
CA ALA A 192 1.87 -18.97 16.88
C ALA A 192 1.02 -19.55 18.03
N MET A 193 0.58 -20.81 17.90
CA MET A 193 -0.18 -21.49 18.96
C MET A 193 0.61 -21.62 20.26
N GLN A 194 1.90 -21.93 20.19
CA GLN A 194 2.78 -22.00 21.38
C GLN A 194 2.98 -20.65 22.07
N LEU A 195 2.91 -19.55 21.32
CA LEU A 195 3.02 -18.19 21.82
C LEU A 195 1.70 -17.62 22.36
N GLY A 196 0.61 -18.41 22.36
CA GLY A 196 -0.69 -17.99 22.88
C GLY A 196 -1.66 -17.46 21.82
N TRP A 197 -1.42 -17.76 20.53
CA TRP A 197 -2.41 -17.45 19.49
C TRP A 197 -3.63 -18.35 19.62
N GLU A 198 -4.80 -17.78 19.90
CA GLU A 198 -6.07 -18.48 19.88
C GLU A 198 -6.68 -18.42 18.46
N ALA A 199 -7.15 -19.56 17.93
CA ALA A 199 -7.63 -19.70 16.55
C ALA A 199 -9.13 -19.38 16.41
#